data_e90a81c01ebae86005bfbf043de8b1ef
#
_entry.id   e90a81c01ebae86005bfbf043de8b1ef
#
_cell.length_a   1.000
_cell.length_b   1.000
_cell.length_c   1.000
_cell.angle_alpha   90.00
_cell.angle_beta   90.00
_cell.angle_gamma   90.00
#
_symmetry.space_group_name_H-M   'P 1'
#
loop_
_entity.id
_entity.type
_entity.pdbx_description
1 polymer ?
#
loop_
_entity_poly.entity_id
_entity_poly.type
_entity_poly.pdbx_seq_one_letter_code
_entity_poly.pdbx_strand_id
1 'polypeptide(L)'
;LTAKIEDLAEIGAIAGGGVCRMALTDEDRQGRDMVVKWMHELGLEVTVDQIGNVIGIRAGQESGRPVMTGSHIDTVASGGRYDGNLGVLAGLEVIATLNDAEITTRKPIGVGFFTNEEGSRFAPDMMGSGVHQGAFELKSMLDVLDIDGARVGDELEKIGYAGETPTGDFRADSFVELHV
;
A
#
# COMPACT_ATOMS: atom_id res chain seq x y z
N LEU A 1 3.36 15.34 -7.15
CA LEU A 1 2.47 14.20 -7.43
C LEU A 1 2.78 13.57 -8.79
N THR A 2 2.65 14.28 -9.92
CA THR A 2 2.80 13.71 -11.27
C THR A 2 4.14 12.99 -11.47
N ALA A 3 5.24 13.60 -11.05
CA ALA A 3 6.57 12.97 -11.17
C ALA A 3 6.64 11.63 -10.41
N LYS A 4 6.08 11.55 -9.18
CA LYS A 4 6.04 10.29 -8.43
C LYS A 4 5.18 9.21 -9.12
N ILE A 5 4.09 9.61 -9.78
CA ILE A 5 3.27 8.67 -10.58
C ILE A 5 4.07 8.14 -11.76
N GLU A 6 4.80 9.01 -12.46
CA GLU A 6 5.66 8.63 -13.58
C GLU A 6 6.80 7.71 -13.11
N ASP A 7 7.52 8.08 -12.05
CA ASP A 7 8.61 7.28 -11.48
C ASP A 7 8.12 5.88 -11.06
N LEU A 8 6.97 5.79 -10.38
CA LEU A 8 6.42 4.50 -9.96
C LEU A 8 5.93 3.67 -11.16
N ALA A 9 5.46 4.31 -12.23
CA ALA A 9 5.01 3.64 -13.46
C ALA A 9 6.17 3.02 -14.28
N GLU A 10 7.42 3.45 -14.08
CA GLU A 10 8.59 2.81 -14.69
C GLU A 10 8.85 1.39 -14.14
N ILE A 11 8.40 1.13 -12.90
CA ILE A 11 8.51 -0.21 -12.28
C ILE A 11 7.38 -1.11 -12.81
N GLY A 12 7.74 -2.07 -13.64
CA GLY A 12 6.80 -2.94 -14.34
C GLY A 12 6.22 -2.33 -15.62
N ALA A 13 6.86 -1.28 -16.19
CA ALA A 13 6.40 -0.65 -17.43
C ALA A 13 6.28 -1.66 -18.58
N ILE A 14 5.17 -1.61 -19.31
CA ILE A 14 4.90 -2.44 -20.48
C ILE A 14 4.67 -1.60 -21.73
N ALA A 15 4.80 -2.22 -22.89
CA ALA A 15 4.56 -1.54 -24.17
C ALA A 15 3.14 -0.93 -24.23
N GLY A 16 3.06 0.32 -24.71
CA GLY A 16 1.79 1.06 -24.76
C GLY A 16 1.53 1.96 -23.56
N GLY A 17 2.47 2.03 -22.60
CA GLY A 17 2.40 2.93 -21.44
C GLY A 17 1.60 2.42 -20.26
N GLY A 18 1.28 1.11 -20.25
CA GLY A 18 0.72 0.43 -19.10
C GLY A 18 1.77 -0.05 -18.10
N VAL A 19 1.32 -0.67 -17.02
CA VAL A 19 2.13 -1.22 -15.94
C VAL A 19 1.70 -2.64 -15.66
N CYS A 20 2.67 -3.56 -15.47
CA CYS A 20 2.46 -4.90 -14.95
C CYS A 20 3.27 -5.03 -13.64
N ARG A 21 2.62 -4.80 -12.52
CA ARG A 21 3.18 -4.91 -11.17
C ARG A 21 2.23 -5.75 -10.32
N MET A 22 2.09 -7.03 -10.70
CA MET A 22 1.19 -7.94 -9.98
C MET A 22 1.66 -8.17 -8.55
N ALA A 23 0.71 -8.34 -7.65
CA ALA A 23 0.96 -8.50 -6.23
C ALA A 23 2.07 -9.51 -5.91
N LEU A 24 2.98 -9.13 -5.02
CA LEU A 24 4.06 -9.96 -4.48
C LEU A 24 5.07 -10.47 -5.54
N THR A 25 5.18 -9.78 -6.68
CA THR A 25 6.27 -10.00 -7.65
C THR A 25 7.51 -9.16 -7.28
N ASP A 26 8.59 -9.33 -8.02
CA ASP A 26 9.79 -8.48 -7.85
C ASP A 26 9.50 -7.02 -8.23
N GLU A 27 8.61 -6.77 -9.19
CA GLU A 27 8.15 -5.42 -9.54
C GLU A 27 7.33 -4.82 -8.39
N ASP A 28 6.42 -5.58 -7.76
CA ASP A 28 5.68 -5.10 -6.59
C ASP A 28 6.63 -4.80 -5.42
N ARG A 29 7.62 -5.65 -5.17
CA ARG A 29 8.68 -5.37 -4.18
C ARG A 29 9.37 -4.03 -4.45
N GLN A 30 9.84 -3.79 -5.69
CA GLN A 30 10.50 -2.55 -6.05
C GLN A 30 9.57 -1.33 -5.89
N GLY A 31 8.29 -1.46 -6.26
CA GLY A 31 7.28 -0.42 -6.06
C GLY A 31 7.06 -0.12 -4.58
N ARG A 32 6.93 -1.15 -3.74
CA ARG A 32 6.81 -1.03 -2.28
C ARG A 32 8.03 -0.33 -1.68
N ASP A 33 9.24 -0.77 -2.03
CA ASP A 33 10.49 -0.18 -1.56
C ASP A 33 10.56 1.31 -1.91
N MET A 34 10.16 1.69 -3.12
CA MET A 34 10.11 3.09 -3.56
C MET A 34 9.10 3.92 -2.76
N VAL A 35 7.88 3.43 -2.58
CA VAL A 35 6.85 4.15 -1.82
C VAL A 35 7.24 4.26 -0.34
N VAL A 36 7.75 3.20 0.28
CA VAL A 36 8.26 3.19 1.66
C VAL A 36 9.41 4.18 1.83
N LYS A 37 10.33 4.26 0.88
CA LYS A 37 11.38 5.27 0.88
C LYS A 37 10.80 6.68 0.90
N TRP A 38 9.81 6.99 0.05
CA TRP A 38 9.15 8.30 0.06
C TRP A 38 8.40 8.58 1.37
N MET A 39 7.79 7.57 1.99
CA MET A 39 7.19 7.72 3.32
C MET A 39 8.24 8.14 4.36
N HIS A 40 9.39 7.48 4.40
CA HIS A 40 10.49 7.83 5.32
C HIS A 40 11.07 9.22 5.04
N GLU A 41 11.26 9.60 3.77
CA GLU A 41 11.72 10.94 3.38
C GLU A 41 10.76 12.05 3.85
N LEU A 42 9.47 11.75 3.95
CA LEU A 42 8.44 12.65 4.48
C LEU A 42 8.31 12.60 6.01
N GLY A 43 9.11 11.78 6.70
CA GLY A 43 9.12 11.67 8.16
C GLY A 43 7.99 10.82 8.74
N LEU A 44 7.40 9.91 7.95
CA LEU A 44 6.39 8.99 8.46
C LEU A 44 7.05 7.83 9.21
N GLU A 45 6.41 7.42 10.30
CA GLU A 45 6.67 6.13 10.94
C GLU A 45 5.97 5.02 10.15
N VAL A 46 6.75 4.13 9.54
CA VAL A 46 6.23 3.10 8.64
C VAL A 46 6.15 1.76 9.35
N THR A 47 5.02 1.10 9.18
CA THR A 47 4.74 -0.24 9.71
C THR A 47 4.25 -1.15 8.59
N VAL A 48 4.68 -2.41 8.64
CA VAL A 48 4.19 -3.48 7.75
C VAL A 48 3.47 -4.51 8.62
N ASP A 49 2.26 -4.89 8.23
CA ASP A 49 1.50 -5.91 8.94
C ASP A 49 1.73 -7.33 8.37
N GLN A 50 1.14 -8.33 9.02
CA GLN A 50 1.33 -9.75 8.72
C GLN A 50 0.85 -10.19 7.32
N ILE A 51 -0.03 -9.42 6.66
CA ILE A 51 -0.44 -9.65 5.27
C ILE A 51 0.28 -8.71 4.29
N GLY A 52 1.27 -7.93 4.77
CA GLY A 52 2.08 -7.06 3.95
C GLY A 52 1.43 -5.71 3.62
N ASN A 53 0.34 -5.32 4.29
CA ASN A 53 -0.14 -3.96 4.20
C ASN A 53 0.89 -3.00 4.79
N VAL A 54 1.09 -1.87 4.16
CA VAL A 54 2.04 -0.84 4.61
C VAL A 54 1.30 0.41 5.01
N ILE A 55 1.58 0.91 6.21
CA ILE A 55 0.97 2.12 6.75
C ILE A 55 2.06 3.04 7.28
N GLY A 56 2.11 4.25 6.75
CA GLY A 56 2.97 5.32 7.23
C GLY A 56 2.16 6.36 8.01
N ILE A 57 2.60 6.68 9.23
CA ILE A 57 1.91 7.63 10.13
C ILE A 57 2.76 8.88 10.32
N ARG A 58 2.18 10.03 10.05
CA ARG A 58 2.69 11.34 10.45
C ARG A 58 2.05 11.75 11.78
N ALA A 59 2.86 12.03 12.78
CA ALA A 59 2.38 12.46 14.10
C ALA A 59 1.55 13.74 14.01
N GLY A 60 0.54 13.85 14.87
CA GLY A 60 -0.21 15.07 15.13
C GLY A 60 0.14 15.68 16.49
N GLN A 61 -0.59 16.72 16.89
CA GLN A 61 -0.48 17.32 18.24
C GLN A 61 -1.05 16.39 19.31
N GLU A 62 -2.10 15.65 18.97
CA GLU A 62 -2.75 14.67 19.84
C GLU A 62 -2.35 13.25 19.39
N SER A 63 -2.23 12.34 20.36
CA SER A 63 -2.17 10.90 20.10
C SER A 63 -3.56 10.35 19.81
N GLY A 64 -3.65 9.21 19.12
CA GLY A 64 -4.91 8.53 18.87
C GLY A 64 -5.02 7.99 17.45
N ARG A 65 -6.25 7.63 17.07
CA ARG A 65 -6.50 7.09 15.72
C ARG A 65 -6.25 8.13 14.64
N PRO A 66 -5.47 7.81 13.59
CA PRO A 66 -5.21 8.72 12.50
C PRO A 66 -6.44 8.94 11.62
N VAL A 67 -6.49 10.08 10.95
CA VAL A 67 -7.23 10.23 9.71
C VAL A 67 -6.38 9.64 8.60
N MET A 68 -6.90 8.68 7.85
CA MET A 68 -6.11 7.95 6.87
C MET A 68 -6.62 8.15 5.45
N THR A 69 -5.68 8.07 4.53
CA THR A 69 -5.93 7.90 3.10
C THR A 69 -5.04 6.79 2.56
N GLY A 70 -5.33 6.30 1.38
CA GLY A 70 -4.53 5.26 0.74
C GLY A 70 -5.34 4.52 -0.31
N SER A 71 -4.75 3.48 -0.86
CA SER A 71 -5.34 2.55 -1.82
C SER A 71 -4.44 1.32 -1.95
N HIS A 72 -4.02 0.97 -3.17
CA HIS A 72 -3.08 -0.11 -3.50
C HIS A 72 -2.01 0.36 -4.49
N ILE A 73 -0.99 -0.47 -4.70
CA ILE A 73 0.04 -0.21 -5.71
C ILE A 73 0.27 -1.42 -6.63
N ASP A 74 -0.30 -2.58 -6.32
CA ASP A 74 -0.34 -3.70 -7.26
C ASP A 74 -1.26 -3.38 -8.44
N THR A 75 -1.04 -4.04 -9.57
CA THR A 75 -1.81 -3.84 -10.80
C THR A 75 -2.26 -5.17 -11.38
N VAL A 76 -3.25 -5.13 -12.25
CA VAL A 76 -3.50 -6.25 -13.17
C VAL A 76 -2.33 -6.39 -14.16
N ALA A 77 -2.30 -7.49 -14.93
CA ALA A 77 -1.21 -7.77 -15.89
C ALA A 77 -1.04 -6.71 -17.00
N SER A 78 -2.05 -5.90 -17.25
CA SER A 78 -2.02 -4.76 -18.18
C SER A 78 -2.75 -3.58 -17.58
N GLY A 79 -2.27 -3.14 -16.41
CA GLY A 79 -2.87 -2.09 -15.60
C GLY A 79 -2.55 -0.68 -16.08
N GLY A 80 -3.30 0.29 -15.55
CA GLY A 80 -3.04 1.71 -15.69
C GLY A 80 -2.00 2.19 -14.67
N ARG A 81 -1.43 3.36 -14.92
CA ARG A 81 -0.48 3.99 -13.99
C ARG A 81 -1.15 4.76 -12.86
N TYR A 82 -2.45 4.95 -12.92
CA TYR A 82 -3.21 5.74 -11.94
C TYR A 82 -3.99 4.88 -10.96
N ASP A 83 -4.45 3.71 -11.41
CA ASP A 83 -5.26 2.78 -10.65
C ASP A 83 -4.59 2.42 -9.31
N GLY A 84 -5.27 2.69 -8.20
CA GLY A 84 -4.74 2.60 -6.84
C GLY A 84 -3.58 3.55 -6.51
N ASN A 85 -2.58 3.62 -7.41
CA ASN A 85 -1.37 4.43 -7.21
C ASN A 85 -1.68 5.90 -6.94
N LEU A 86 -2.69 6.46 -7.63
CA LEU A 86 -3.11 7.85 -7.43
C LEU A 86 -3.53 8.11 -5.98
N GLY A 87 -4.30 7.20 -5.37
CA GLY A 87 -4.78 7.33 -3.99
C GLY A 87 -3.64 7.34 -2.98
N VAL A 88 -2.68 6.44 -3.14
CA VAL A 88 -1.48 6.37 -2.27
C VAL A 88 -0.62 7.62 -2.43
N LEU A 89 -0.28 7.98 -3.67
CA LEU A 89 0.63 9.09 -3.95
C LEU A 89 0.00 10.46 -3.68
N ALA A 90 -1.32 10.60 -3.84
CA ALA A 90 -2.03 11.80 -3.41
C ALA A 90 -1.97 11.97 -1.88
N GLY A 91 -2.07 10.87 -1.12
CA GLY A 91 -1.85 10.89 0.32
C GLY A 91 -0.46 11.41 0.70
N LEU A 92 0.59 10.92 0.03
CA LEU A 92 1.95 11.41 0.24
C LEU A 92 2.11 12.88 -0.15
N GLU A 93 1.42 13.34 -1.20
CA GLU A 93 1.43 14.76 -1.60
C GLU A 93 0.77 15.65 -0.55
N VAL A 94 -0.32 15.20 0.08
CA VAL A 94 -0.93 15.91 1.22
C VAL A 94 0.08 16.05 2.35
N ILE A 95 0.78 14.96 2.73
CA ILE A 95 1.82 15.00 3.77
C ILE A 95 2.94 15.98 3.40
N ALA A 96 3.46 15.93 2.16
CA ALA A 96 4.49 16.83 1.67
C ALA A 96 4.04 18.30 1.78
N THR A 97 2.82 18.60 1.33
CA THR A 97 2.24 19.95 1.39
C THR A 97 2.13 20.48 2.84
N LEU A 98 1.72 19.60 3.76
CA LEU A 98 1.65 19.98 5.18
C LEU A 98 3.03 20.22 5.78
N ASN A 99 4.04 19.43 5.37
CA ASN A 99 5.42 19.62 5.81
C ASN A 99 6.00 20.94 5.26
N ASP A 100 5.81 21.23 3.98
CA ASP A 100 6.30 22.46 3.34
C ASP A 100 5.66 23.72 3.94
N ALA A 101 4.40 23.61 4.35
CA ALA A 101 3.67 24.69 5.03
C ALA A 101 3.93 24.77 6.54
N GLU A 102 4.76 23.87 7.10
CA GLU A 102 5.02 23.74 8.54
C GLU A 102 3.74 23.57 9.39
N ILE A 103 2.70 22.94 8.80
CA ILE A 103 1.43 22.71 9.49
C ILE A 103 1.50 21.40 10.28
N THR A 104 1.33 21.49 11.60
CA THR A 104 1.09 20.32 12.46
C THR A 104 -0.41 20.12 12.64
N THR A 105 -0.93 18.99 12.21
CA THR A 105 -2.36 18.66 12.34
C THR A 105 -2.71 18.29 13.78
N ARG A 106 -3.97 18.45 14.16
CA ARG A 106 -4.45 18.04 15.48
C ARG A 106 -4.33 16.52 15.67
N LYS A 107 -4.92 15.73 14.76
CA LYS A 107 -4.82 14.26 14.75
C LYS A 107 -3.63 13.82 13.90
N PRO A 108 -3.09 12.61 14.14
CA PRO A 108 -2.16 11.98 13.21
C PRO A 108 -2.81 11.79 11.83
N ILE A 109 -1.99 11.81 10.78
CA ILE A 109 -2.42 11.48 9.41
C ILE A 109 -1.70 10.21 8.98
N GLY A 110 -2.46 9.25 8.42
CA GLY A 110 -1.91 8.00 7.88
C GLY A 110 -2.06 7.94 6.37
N VAL A 111 -1.05 7.36 5.72
CA VAL A 111 -1.12 6.93 4.32
C VAL A 111 -0.80 5.45 4.27
N GLY A 112 -1.66 4.67 3.61
CA GLY A 112 -1.47 3.22 3.52
C GLY A 112 -1.65 2.69 2.11
N PHE A 113 -1.06 1.51 1.86
CA PHE A 113 -1.42 0.71 0.70
C PHE A 113 -1.62 -0.76 1.10
N PHE A 114 -2.65 -1.37 0.50
CA PHE A 114 -3.12 -2.70 0.83
C PHE A 114 -2.62 -3.73 -0.18
N THR A 115 -2.31 -4.93 0.33
CA THR A 115 -1.74 -6.02 -0.45
C THR A 115 -2.80 -6.71 -1.31
N ASN A 116 -2.48 -6.96 -2.59
CA ASN A 116 -3.29 -7.75 -3.52
C ASN A 116 -4.75 -7.26 -3.58
N GLU A 117 -4.90 -5.98 -3.90
CA GLU A 117 -6.22 -5.38 -4.04
C GLU A 117 -6.91 -5.89 -5.31
N GLU A 118 -6.18 -5.96 -6.41
CA GLU A 118 -6.66 -6.35 -7.73
C GLU A 118 -7.09 -7.82 -7.85
N GLY A 119 -6.63 -8.69 -6.97
CA GLY A 119 -6.92 -10.12 -7.05
C GLY A 119 -6.40 -10.81 -8.32
N SER A 120 -5.57 -10.11 -9.09
CA SER A 120 -5.11 -10.54 -10.41
C SER A 120 -4.14 -11.72 -10.36
N ARG A 121 -3.34 -11.83 -9.30
CA ARG A 121 -2.44 -12.96 -9.07
C ARG A 121 -3.01 -13.95 -8.07
N PHE A 122 -3.57 -13.46 -6.97
CA PHE A 122 -4.14 -14.27 -5.90
C PHE A 122 -5.60 -13.89 -5.69
N ALA A 123 -6.52 -14.85 -5.72
CA ALA A 123 -7.91 -14.61 -5.35
C ALA A 123 -8.12 -14.84 -3.83
N PRO A 124 -8.99 -14.06 -3.17
CA PRO A 124 -9.83 -13.02 -3.73
C PRO A 124 -9.09 -11.68 -3.92
N ASP A 125 -9.74 -10.75 -4.61
CA ASP A 125 -9.41 -9.34 -4.61
C ASP A 125 -9.57 -8.71 -3.22
N MET A 126 -9.10 -7.46 -3.04
CA MET A 126 -9.14 -6.71 -1.78
C MET A 126 -8.58 -7.51 -0.58
N MET A 127 -7.60 -8.39 -0.82
CA MET A 127 -7.12 -9.34 0.18
C MET A 127 -6.57 -8.64 1.42
N GLY A 128 -5.68 -7.69 1.24
CA GLY A 128 -5.02 -6.99 2.35
C GLY A 128 -5.99 -6.17 3.20
N SER A 129 -6.86 -5.40 2.55
CA SER A 129 -7.89 -4.61 3.24
C SER A 129 -8.94 -5.50 3.90
N GLY A 130 -9.32 -6.61 3.27
CA GLY A 130 -10.25 -7.60 3.82
C GLY A 130 -9.73 -8.25 5.09
N VAL A 131 -8.44 -8.64 5.13
CA VAL A 131 -7.81 -9.17 6.36
C VAL A 131 -7.72 -8.06 7.42
N HIS A 132 -7.32 -6.86 7.04
CA HIS A 132 -7.23 -5.71 7.95
C HIS A 132 -8.56 -5.40 8.64
N GLN A 133 -9.69 -5.49 7.93
CA GLN A 133 -11.03 -5.26 8.46
C GLN A 133 -11.65 -6.49 9.16
N GLY A 134 -11.00 -7.65 9.07
CA GLY A 134 -11.49 -8.91 9.63
C GLY A 134 -12.59 -9.58 8.79
N ALA A 135 -12.74 -9.19 7.53
CA ALA A 135 -13.62 -9.86 6.57
C ALA A 135 -13.03 -11.21 6.11
N PHE A 136 -11.70 -11.29 6.04
CA PHE A 136 -10.97 -12.52 5.72
C PHE A 136 -10.07 -12.91 6.89
N GLU A 137 -9.94 -14.23 7.09
CA GLU A 137 -9.01 -14.77 8.09
C GLU A 137 -7.58 -14.75 7.55
N LEU A 138 -6.64 -14.19 8.32
CA LEU A 138 -5.23 -14.04 7.92
C LEU A 138 -4.62 -15.36 7.44
N LYS A 139 -4.77 -16.44 8.24
CA LYS A 139 -4.17 -17.73 7.89
C LYS A 139 -4.69 -18.25 6.56
N SER A 140 -5.98 -18.14 6.32
CA SER A 140 -6.60 -18.58 5.07
C SER A 140 -6.05 -17.81 3.87
N MET A 141 -5.80 -16.51 4.01
CA MET A 141 -5.24 -15.69 2.94
C MET A 141 -3.75 -15.98 2.70
N LEU A 142 -2.98 -16.22 3.76
CA LEU A 142 -1.57 -16.61 3.63
C LEU A 142 -1.39 -17.99 2.94
N ASP A 143 -2.40 -18.87 3.01
CA ASP A 143 -2.38 -20.20 2.40
C ASP A 143 -2.91 -20.20 0.95
N VAL A 144 -3.38 -19.07 0.41
CA VAL A 144 -3.84 -18.95 -0.99
C VAL A 144 -2.69 -19.20 -1.96
N LEU A 145 -2.97 -19.93 -3.04
CA LEU A 145 -2.03 -20.20 -4.13
C LEU A 145 -2.41 -19.43 -5.40
N ASP A 146 -1.42 -18.99 -6.14
CA ASP A 146 -1.60 -18.50 -7.50
C ASP A 146 -1.71 -19.67 -8.51
N ILE A 147 -1.88 -19.34 -9.79
CA ILE A 147 -2.03 -20.34 -10.87
C ILE A 147 -0.80 -21.24 -11.04
N ASP A 148 0.38 -20.77 -10.64
CA ASP A 148 1.66 -21.50 -10.73
C ASP A 148 1.99 -22.26 -9.43
N GLY A 149 1.13 -22.16 -8.41
CA GLY A 149 1.26 -22.82 -7.12
C GLY A 149 2.13 -22.08 -6.13
N ALA A 150 2.47 -20.81 -6.37
CA ALA A 150 3.15 -19.96 -5.38
C ALA A 150 2.15 -19.52 -4.29
N ARG A 151 2.57 -19.60 -3.03
CA ARG A 151 1.73 -19.29 -1.86
C ARG A 151 1.94 -17.84 -1.40
N VAL A 152 0.86 -17.14 -1.07
CA VAL A 152 0.91 -15.74 -0.59
C VAL A 152 1.92 -15.56 0.54
N GLY A 153 1.89 -16.42 1.57
CA GLY A 153 2.81 -16.32 2.70
C GLY A 153 4.27 -16.45 2.29
N ASP A 154 4.59 -17.40 1.40
CA ASP A 154 5.96 -17.62 0.91
C ASP A 154 6.45 -16.45 0.04
N GLU A 155 5.57 -15.89 -0.79
CA GLU A 155 5.92 -14.74 -1.62
C GLU A 155 6.09 -13.47 -0.78
N LEU A 156 5.30 -13.27 0.29
CA LEU A 156 5.51 -12.18 1.26
C LEU A 156 6.87 -12.27 1.95
N GLU A 157 7.27 -13.47 2.39
CA GLU A 157 8.59 -13.70 3.00
C GLU A 157 9.71 -13.43 1.98
N LYS A 158 9.57 -13.94 0.76
CA LYS A 158 10.54 -13.80 -0.32
C LYS A 158 10.79 -12.34 -0.69
N ILE A 159 9.76 -11.52 -0.76
CA ILE A 159 9.91 -10.08 -1.06
C ILE A 159 10.25 -9.22 0.17
N GLY A 160 10.28 -9.81 1.38
CA GLY A 160 10.61 -9.12 2.61
C GLY A 160 9.48 -8.25 3.21
N TYR A 161 8.24 -8.54 2.85
CA TYR A 161 7.06 -7.80 3.32
C TYR A 161 6.12 -8.64 4.20
N ALA A 162 6.55 -9.79 4.73
CA ALA A 162 5.89 -10.47 5.83
C ALA A 162 6.18 -9.72 7.14
N GLY A 163 5.33 -8.76 7.51
CA GLY A 163 5.53 -7.92 8.68
C GLY A 163 5.18 -8.63 9.99
N GLU A 164 5.60 -8.05 11.12
CA GLU A 164 5.35 -8.59 12.45
C GLU A 164 4.11 -7.99 13.12
N THR A 165 3.65 -6.82 12.64
CA THR A 165 2.50 -6.13 13.23
C THR A 165 1.21 -6.92 12.97
N PRO A 166 0.40 -7.16 14.02
CA PRO A 166 -0.89 -7.82 13.83
C PRO A 166 -1.79 -7.04 12.86
N THR A 167 -2.48 -7.77 11.98
CA THR A 167 -3.45 -7.16 11.06
C THR A 167 -4.60 -6.50 11.84
N GLY A 168 -5.06 -5.33 11.39
CA GLY A 168 -6.12 -4.56 12.04
C GLY A 168 -5.70 -3.77 13.27
N ASP A 169 -4.41 -3.72 13.60
CA ASP A 169 -3.87 -2.93 14.72
C ASP A 169 -4.02 -1.42 14.45
N PHE A 170 -3.89 -1.02 13.20
CA PHE A 170 -4.10 0.36 12.76
C PHE A 170 -5.56 0.62 12.40
N ARG A 171 -6.32 1.11 13.37
CA ARG A 171 -7.69 1.55 13.10
C ARG A 171 -7.73 3.04 12.83
N ALA A 172 -8.19 3.41 11.65
CA ALA A 172 -8.43 4.80 11.31
C ALA A 172 -9.61 5.39 12.14
N ASP A 173 -9.55 6.69 12.41
CA ASP A 173 -10.72 7.46 12.84
C ASP A 173 -11.67 7.70 11.66
N SER A 174 -11.07 8.02 10.51
CA SER A 174 -11.75 8.18 9.22
C SER A 174 -10.81 7.73 8.12
N PHE A 175 -11.35 7.15 7.05
CA PHE A 175 -10.60 6.76 5.87
C PHE A 175 -11.21 7.42 4.63
N VAL A 176 -10.38 8.04 3.80
CA VAL A 176 -10.78 8.65 2.53
C VAL A 176 -9.91 8.06 1.44
N GLU A 177 -10.51 7.47 0.45
CA GLU A 177 -9.82 6.91 -0.71
C GLU A 177 -10.13 7.71 -1.98
N LEU A 178 -9.07 8.10 -2.68
CA LEU A 178 -9.13 8.59 -4.05
C LEU A 178 -8.79 7.40 -4.95
N HIS A 179 -9.78 6.89 -5.67
CA HIS A 179 -9.62 5.70 -6.51
C HIS A 179 -10.17 5.94 -7.92
N VAL A 180 -9.45 5.52 -8.95
CA VAL A 180 -9.82 5.59 -10.38
C VAL A 180 -9.49 4.28 -11.07
#